data_320655441e625ccbd4836bdac986e063
#
_entry.id   320655441e625ccbd4836bdac986e063
#
_cell.length_a   1.000
_cell.length_b   1.000
_cell.length_c   1.000
_cell.angle_alpha   90.00
_cell.angle_beta   90.00
_cell.angle_gamma   90.00
#
_symmetry.space_group_name_H-M   'P 1'
#
loop_
_entity.id
_entity.type
_entity.pdbx_description
1 polymer ?
#
loop_
_entity_poly.entity_id
_entity_poly.type
_entity_poly.pdbx_seq_one_letter_code
_entity_poly.pdbx_strand_id
1 'polypeptide(L)'
;MKKINIFCFGFGQVAKNFITKIKLEKYNINLTSTSRKGTSKKNFNGINYTNYLFNSDKYDKDLIPKLREADHILVSIPPKDNGDIVIKNFSKLLEDSKVKWITYLSATSVYGDHKGEWVDESSETKPTSLKGLARLKAENSWLSLKMHKNIPVQIFRLSGVYSNESNILMRLKLGTVELIQKSDHYFSRIHVEDIANILFKSLSKF
;
A
#
# COMPACT_ATOMS: atom_id res chain seq x y z
N MET A 1 -26.43 -3.87 4.97
CA MET A 1 -25.07 -3.72 4.43
C MET A 1 -24.06 -3.74 5.59
N LYS A 2 -22.98 -4.52 5.47
CA LYS A 2 -21.91 -4.53 6.49
C LYS A 2 -21.14 -3.22 6.42
N LYS A 3 -21.06 -2.48 7.56
CA LYS A 3 -20.29 -1.24 7.66
C LYS A 3 -18.82 -1.56 7.88
N ILE A 4 -17.91 -0.81 7.23
CA ILE A 4 -16.47 -1.02 7.31
C ILE A 4 -15.76 0.34 7.34
N ASN A 5 -14.87 0.54 8.32
CA ASN A 5 -14.04 1.75 8.43
C ASN A 5 -12.68 1.46 7.81
N ILE A 6 -12.35 2.14 6.73
CA ILE A 6 -11.09 1.95 6.01
C ILE A 6 -10.25 3.22 6.08
N PHE A 7 -9.02 3.06 6.51
CA PHE A 7 -8.02 4.12 6.50
C PHE A 7 -6.91 3.81 5.49
N CYS A 8 -6.70 4.71 4.51
CA CYS A 8 -5.68 4.57 3.49
C CYS A 8 -4.56 5.59 3.68
N PHE A 9 -3.37 5.13 4.08
CA PHE A 9 -2.17 5.95 3.96
C PHE A 9 -1.77 6.03 2.49
N GLY A 10 -2.11 7.16 1.84
CA GLY A 10 -2.08 7.34 0.40
C GLY A 10 -3.35 6.84 -0.29
N PHE A 11 -3.77 7.54 -1.35
CA PHE A 11 -4.96 7.19 -2.13
C PHE A 11 -4.65 7.19 -3.63
N GLY A 12 -3.68 6.34 -3.99
CA GLY A 12 -3.25 6.09 -5.37
C GLY A 12 -4.11 5.06 -6.09
N GLN A 13 -3.66 4.60 -7.27
CA GLN A 13 -4.43 3.67 -8.12
C GLN A 13 -4.81 2.36 -7.40
N VAL A 14 -3.92 1.74 -6.62
CA VAL A 14 -4.22 0.50 -5.90
C VAL A 14 -5.32 0.74 -4.86
N ALA A 15 -5.19 1.78 -4.03
CA ALA A 15 -6.20 2.10 -3.02
C ALA A 15 -7.56 2.42 -3.66
N LYS A 16 -7.59 3.18 -4.76
CA LYS A 16 -8.82 3.50 -5.49
C LYS A 16 -9.51 2.24 -6.03
N ASN A 17 -8.76 1.34 -6.68
CA ASN A 17 -9.32 0.09 -7.20
C ASN A 17 -9.82 -0.83 -6.08
N PHE A 18 -9.10 -0.89 -4.96
CA PHE A 18 -9.52 -1.63 -3.78
C PHE A 18 -10.84 -1.09 -3.21
N ILE A 19 -10.98 0.22 -3.03
CA ILE A 19 -12.25 0.83 -2.57
C ILE A 19 -13.38 0.61 -3.58
N THR A 20 -13.10 0.69 -4.87
CA THR A 20 -14.08 0.36 -5.92
C THR A 20 -14.55 -1.09 -5.79
N LYS A 21 -13.63 -2.04 -5.59
CA LYS A 21 -13.97 -3.46 -5.39
C LYS A 21 -14.84 -3.66 -4.16
N ILE A 22 -14.51 -3.08 -3.02
CA ILE A 22 -15.33 -3.18 -1.79
C ILE A 22 -16.74 -2.61 -2.01
N LYS A 23 -16.85 -1.49 -2.74
CA LYS A 23 -18.14 -0.89 -3.08
C LYS A 23 -19.00 -1.82 -3.96
N LEU A 24 -18.40 -2.46 -4.96
CA LEU A 24 -19.08 -3.43 -5.83
C LEU A 24 -19.62 -4.63 -5.03
N GLU A 25 -18.94 -5.01 -3.96
CA GLU A 25 -19.36 -6.06 -3.03
C GLU A 25 -20.40 -5.57 -1.99
N LYS A 26 -20.99 -4.39 -2.23
CA LYS A 26 -22.11 -3.79 -1.48
C LYS A 26 -21.82 -3.51 0.00
N TYR A 27 -20.57 -3.20 0.36
CA TYR A 27 -20.24 -2.72 1.70
C TYR A 27 -20.58 -1.24 1.86
N ASN A 28 -20.98 -0.84 3.07
CA ASN A 28 -21.08 0.56 3.46
C ASN A 28 -19.74 1.04 3.98
N ILE A 29 -19.02 1.83 3.18
CA ILE A 29 -17.63 2.22 3.42
C ILE A 29 -17.57 3.59 4.09
N ASN A 30 -16.97 3.65 5.28
CA ASN A 30 -16.50 4.88 5.89
C ASN A 30 -15.01 5.02 5.54
N LEU A 31 -14.68 5.89 4.58
CA LEU A 31 -13.34 6.05 4.04
C LEU A 31 -12.63 7.25 4.66
N THR A 32 -11.39 7.04 5.06
CA THR A 32 -10.42 8.10 5.38
C THR A 32 -9.16 7.87 4.58
N SER A 33 -8.52 8.92 4.09
CA SER A 33 -7.24 8.81 3.39
C SER A 33 -6.27 9.92 3.78
N THR A 34 -5.02 9.78 3.31
CA THR A 34 -3.99 10.81 3.50
C THR A 34 -3.32 11.23 2.20
N SER A 35 -2.82 12.44 2.16
CA SER A 35 -1.96 12.95 1.08
C SER A 35 -0.98 14.00 1.57
N ARG A 36 0.00 14.32 0.72
CA ARG A 36 0.99 15.37 0.98
C ARG A 36 0.47 16.80 0.76
N LYS A 37 -0.69 16.97 0.12
CA LYS A 37 -1.21 18.24 -0.40
C LYS A 37 -2.13 19.02 0.56
N GLY A 38 -2.29 18.57 1.80
CA GLY A 38 -3.20 19.23 2.74
C GLY A 38 -4.50 18.45 2.96
N THR A 39 -5.23 18.87 4.02
CA THR A 39 -6.52 18.30 4.39
C THR A 39 -7.64 18.86 3.51
N SER A 40 -8.50 17.99 3.02
CA SER A 40 -9.63 18.38 2.18
C SER A 40 -10.73 17.32 2.17
N LYS A 41 -11.98 17.76 2.03
CA LYS A 41 -13.11 16.85 1.75
C LYS A 41 -13.08 16.45 0.28
N LYS A 42 -13.33 15.21 0.00
CA LYS A 42 -13.28 14.59 -1.33
C LYS A 42 -14.49 13.69 -1.56
N ASN A 43 -14.75 13.41 -2.82
CA ASN A 43 -15.69 12.37 -3.23
C ASN A 43 -14.97 11.40 -4.18
N PHE A 44 -15.19 10.12 -3.98
CA PHE A 44 -14.71 9.07 -4.89
C PHE A 44 -15.81 8.04 -5.10
N ASN A 45 -16.30 7.92 -6.33
CA ASN A 45 -17.37 7.00 -6.69
C ASN A 45 -18.61 7.12 -5.78
N GLY A 46 -19.02 8.35 -5.41
CA GLY A 46 -20.15 8.60 -4.51
C GLY A 46 -19.87 8.39 -3.02
N ILE A 47 -18.62 8.08 -2.62
CA ILE A 47 -18.20 8.00 -1.22
C ILE A 47 -17.58 9.33 -0.84
N ASN A 48 -18.22 10.07 0.09
CA ASN A 48 -17.64 11.26 0.68
C ASN A 48 -16.62 10.87 1.75
N TYR A 49 -15.44 11.47 1.73
CA TYR A 49 -14.38 11.18 2.68
C TYR A 49 -13.50 12.40 2.96
N THR A 50 -12.76 12.35 4.05
CA THR A 50 -11.72 13.34 4.35
C THR A 50 -10.36 12.77 3.98
N ASN A 51 -9.62 13.58 3.21
CA ASN A 51 -8.23 13.30 2.88
C ASN A 51 -7.36 14.21 3.74
N TYR A 52 -6.67 13.66 4.73
CA TYR A 52 -5.87 14.41 5.68
C TYR A 52 -4.44 14.67 5.18
N LEU A 53 -3.86 15.79 5.59
CA LEU A 53 -2.44 16.04 5.40
C LEU A 53 -1.62 15.01 6.18
N PHE A 54 -0.69 14.34 5.49
CA PHE A 54 0.34 13.50 6.09
C PHE A 54 1.58 13.44 5.20
N ASN A 55 2.69 13.87 5.74
CA ASN A 55 4.01 13.76 5.10
C ASN A 55 5.10 13.47 6.16
N SER A 56 6.39 13.54 5.79
CA SER A 56 7.51 13.25 6.70
C SER A 56 7.65 14.24 7.86
N ASP A 57 7.14 15.47 7.70
CA ASP A 57 7.45 16.58 8.59
C ASP A 57 6.26 16.91 9.50
N LYS A 58 5.06 16.74 8.98
CA LYS A 58 3.82 17.08 9.69
C LYS A 58 2.61 16.26 9.24
N TYR A 59 1.63 16.21 10.11
CA TYR A 59 0.31 15.66 9.81
C TYR A 59 -0.79 16.43 10.53
N ASP A 60 -2.00 16.34 9.99
CA ASP A 60 -3.19 16.86 10.63
C ASP A 60 -3.57 15.97 11.80
N LYS A 61 -3.67 16.53 13.01
CA LYS A 61 -3.97 15.78 14.23
C LYS A 61 -5.38 15.16 14.23
N ASP A 62 -6.31 15.72 13.46
CA ASP A 62 -7.68 15.21 13.34
C ASP A 62 -7.75 13.85 12.63
N LEU A 63 -6.65 13.39 12.00
CA LEU A 63 -6.56 12.03 11.50
C LEU A 63 -6.48 10.97 12.62
N ILE A 64 -6.01 11.34 13.82
CA ILE A 64 -5.76 10.39 14.91
C ILE A 64 -7.05 9.66 15.35
N PRO A 65 -8.16 10.35 15.64
CA PRO A 65 -9.43 9.68 15.94
C PRO A 65 -9.87 8.72 14.83
N LYS A 66 -9.70 9.12 13.58
CA LYS A 66 -10.08 8.30 12.42
C LYS A 66 -9.21 7.06 12.25
N LEU A 67 -7.94 7.17 12.58
CA LEU A 67 -7.02 6.03 12.58
C LEU A 67 -7.36 5.03 13.70
N ARG A 68 -7.76 5.51 14.87
CA ARG A 68 -8.24 4.65 15.98
C ARG A 68 -9.55 3.92 15.69
N GLU A 69 -10.45 4.56 14.92
CA GLU A 69 -11.73 4.00 14.51
C GLU A 69 -11.60 3.00 13.33
N ALA A 70 -10.42 2.91 12.70
CA ALA A 70 -10.24 2.07 11.53
C ALA A 70 -10.32 0.58 11.85
N ASP A 71 -11.15 -0.14 11.13
CA ASP A 71 -11.16 -1.61 11.12
C ASP A 71 -10.01 -2.15 10.25
N HIS A 72 -9.72 -1.46 9.14
CA HIS A 72 -8.76 -1.88 8.12
C HIS A 72 -7.89 -0.71 7.68
N ILE A 73 -6.58 -0.94 7.64
CA ILE A 73 -5.59 0.05 7.24
C ILE A 73 -4.82 -0.45 6.02
N LEU A 74 -4.82 0.35 4.96
CA LEU A 74 -4.01 0.12 3.77
C LEU A 74 -2.86 1.13 3.74
N VAL A 75 -1.62 0.65 3.77
CA VAL A 75 -0.42 1.47 3.66
C VAL A 75 0.13 1.36 2.26
N SER A 76 -0.14 2.37 1.43
CA SER A 76 0.27 2.43 0.01
C SER A 76 1.34 3.48 -0.28
N ILE A 77 1.79 4.21 0.73
CA ILE A 77 2.88 5.16 0.60
C ILE A 77 4.24 4.43 0.70
N PRO A 78 5.22 4.78 -0.15
CA PRO A 78 6.53 4.15 -0.07
C PRO A 78 7.31 4.64 1.16
N PRO A 79 8.21 3.80 1.70
CA PRO A 79 9.13 4.23 2.74
C PRO A 79 10.11 5.26 2.18
N LYS A 80 10.75 6.01 3.06
CA LYS A 80 11.86 6.92 2.76
C LYS A 80 13.17 6.34 3.31
N ASP A 81 14.29 6.98 2.99
CA ASP A 81 15.61 6.55 3.46
C ASP A 81 15.68 6.43 5.00
N ASN A 82 14.93 7.28 5.71
CA ASN A 82 14.80 7.26 7.17
C ASN A 82 13.78 6.24 7.69
N GLY A 83 13.26 5.34 6.84
CA GLY A 83 12.30 4.30 7.20
C GLY A 83 10.84 4.64 6.86
N ASP A 84 9.94 3.83 7.38
CA ASP A 84 8.50 4.00 7.17
C ASP A 84 7.93 5.10 8.05
N ILE A 85 7.36 6.14 7.42
CA ILE A 85 6.83 7.31 8.15
C ILE A 85 5.54 7.01 8.90
N VAL A 86 4.79 5.96 8.55
CA VAL A 86 3.58 5.56 9.28
C VAL A 86 4.01 4.94 10.61
N ILE A 87 4.95 4.00 10.59
CA ILE A 87 5.49 3.38 11.80
C ILE A 87 6.13 4.44 12.70
N LYS A 88 6.96 5.31 12.14
CA LYS A 88 7.63 6.38 12.89
C LYS A 88 6.64 7.24 13.69
N ASN A 89 5.48 7.55 13.11
CA ASN A 89 4.53 8.48 13.73
C ASN A 89 3.43 7.76 14.52
N PHE A 90 3.07 6.53 14.17
CA PHE A 90 1.85 5.91 14.67
C PHE A 90 2.02 4.50 15.24
N SER A 91 3.24 3.94 15.37
CA SER A 91 3.44 2.59 15.93
C SER A 91 2.73 2.40 17.26
N LYS A 92 2.94 3.29 18.23
CA LYS A 92 2.27 3.23 19.55
C LYS A 92 0.74 3.29 19.45
N LEU A 93 0.22 4.14 18.54
CA LEU A 93 -1.23 4.26 18.34
C LEU A 93 -1.80 2.97 17.72
N LEU A 94 -1.06 2.33 16.84
CA LEU A 94 -1.45 1.06 16.23
C LEU A 94 -1.39 -0.09 17.23
N GLU A 95 -0.43 -0.10 18.15
CA GLU A 95 -0.33 -1.09 19.22
C GLU A 95 -1.57 -1.09 20.14
N ASP A 96 -2.13 0.08 20.41
CA ASP A 96 -3.32 0.27 21.24
C ASP A 96 -4.64 0.21 20.43
N SER A 97 -4.57 -0.08 19.13
CA SER A 97 -5.73 -0.07 18.25
C SER A 97 -6.46 -1.42 18.24
N LYS A 98 -7.75 -1.39 17.85
CA LYS A 98 -8.56 -2.59 17.61
C LYS A 98 -8.63 -2.93 16.10
N VAL A 99 -7.60 -2.55 15.35
CA VAL A 99 -7.53 -2.80 13.93
C VAL A 99 -7.55 -4.30 13.64
N LYS A 100 -8.33 -4.69 12.65
CA LYS A 100 -8.53 -6.09 12.26
C LYS A 100 -7.65 -6.51 11.09
N TRP A 101 -7.06 -5.55 10.41
CA TRP A 101 -6.28 -5.81 9.20
C TRP A 101 -5.43 -4.60 8.84
N ILE A 102 -4.12 -4.82 8.71
CA ILE A 102 -3.17 -3.85 8.16
C ILE A 102 -2.47 -4.50 6.98
N THR A 103 -2.54 -3.88 5.81
CA THR A 103 -1.72 -4.29 4.68
C THR A 103 -0.71 -3.23 4.31
N TYR A 104 0.55 -3.60 4.35
CA TYR A 104 1.65 -2.82 3.81
C TYR A 104 1.94 -3.25 2.36
N LEU A 105 1.84 -2.32 1.42
CA LEU A 105 2.19 -2.56 0.02
C LEU A 105 3.69 -2.38 -0.18
N SER A 106 4.39 -3.49 -0.19
CA SER A 106 5.80 -3.58 -0.54
C SER A 106 5.99 -3.80 -2.05
N ALA A 107 7.17 -4.19 -2.47
CA ALA A 107 7.47 -4.48 -3.87
C ALA A 107 8.46 -5.63 -4.00
N THR A 108 8.43 -6.32 -5.15
CA THR A 108 9.38 -7.40 -5.49
C THR A 108 10.84 -6.95 -5.56
N SER A 109 11.10 -5.63 -5.54
CA SER A 109 12.47 -5.11 -5.44
C SER A 109 13.23 -5.52 -4.17
N VAL A 110 12.55 -6.06 -3.15
CA VAL A 110 13.19 -6.64 -1.95
C VAL A 110 13.94 -7.94 -2.24
N TYR A 111 13.57 -8.65 -3.29
CA TYR A 111 14.26 -9.89 -3.67
C TYR A 111 15.64 -9.65 -4.30
N GLY A 112 15.82 -8.51 -5.01
CA GLY A 112 17.04 -8.25 -5.76
C GLY A 112 17.12 -9.07 -7.05
N ASP A 113 18.33 -9.45 -7.48
CA ASP A 113 18.57 -10.21 -8.70
C ASP A 113 18.66 -11.72 -8.40
N HIS A 114 17.70 -12.47 -8.90
CA HIS A 114 17.64 -13.93 -8.88
C HIS A 114 17.91 -14.54 -10.27
N LYS A 115 18.57 -13.81 -11.16
CA LYS A 115 18.98 -14.28 -12.50
C LYS A 115 17.84 -14.85 -13.35
N GLY A 116 16.63 -14.33 -13.14
CA GLY A 116 15.41 -14.76 -13.84
C GLY A 116 14.69 -15.97 -13.22
N GLU A 117 15.17 -16.49 -12.12
CA GLU A 117 14.49 -17.58 -11.40
C GLU A 117 13.19 -17.10 -10.75
N TRP A 118 12.24 -18.01 -10.58
CA TRP A 118 11.02 -17.76 -9.84
C TRP A 118 11.32 -17.56 -8.36
N VAL A 119 10.64 -16.59 -7.77
CA VAL A 119 10.75 -16.27 -6.33
C VAL A 119 9.36 -16.28 -5.68
N ASP A 120 9.32 -16.69 -4.42
CA ASP A 120 8.16 -16.70 -3.57
C ASP A 120 8.45 -16.02 -2.21
N GLU A 121 7.51 -16.12 -1.26
CA GLU A 121 7.64 -15.48 0.05
C GLU A 121 8.79 -16.06 0.90
N SER A 122 9.21 -17.31 0.63
CA SER A 122 10.30 -17.98 1.32
C SER A 122 11.67 -17.68 0.72
N SER A 123 11.71 -17.13 -0.49
CA SER A 123 12.93 -16.82 -1.20
C SER A 123 13.75 -15.73 -0.49
N GLU A 124 15.06 -15.85 -0.58
CA GLU A 124 16.00 -14.90 0.01
C GLU A 124 15.73 -13.46 -0.47
N THR A 125 15.75 -12.51 0.46
CA THR A 125 15.69 -11.08 0.14
C THR A 125 17.09 -10.48 0.12
N LYS A 126 17.56 -10.07 -1.06
CA LYS A 126 18.89 -9.51 -1.30
C LYS A 126 18.87 -8.23 -2.16
N PRO A 127 18.13 -7.19 -1.73
CA PRO A 127 18.00 -5.98 -2.52
C PRO A 127 19.32 -5.24 -2.64
N THR A 128 19.64 -4.78 -3.85
CA THR A 128 20.85 -3.99 -4.13
C THR A 128 20.53 -2.51 -4.35
N SER A 129 19.27 -2.17 -4.68
CA SER A 129 18.86 -0.79 -4.86
C SER A 129 18.48 -0.12 -3.54
N LEU A 130 18.74 1.19 -3.40
CA LEU A 130 18.34 1.97 -2.23
C LEU A 130 16.83 1.83 -1.93
N LYS A 131 15.99 1.83 -2.97
CA LYS A 131 14.54 1.63 -2.82
C LYS A 131 14.19 0.24 -2.31
N GLY A 132 14.88 -0.79 -2.76
CA GLY A 132 14.70 -2.18 -2.29
C GLY A 132 15.11 -2.32 -0.82
N LEU A 133 16.27 -1.77 -0.45
CA LEU A 133 16.76 -1.75 0.93
C LEU A 133 15.80 -1.01 1.88
N ALA A 134 15.32 0.17 1.48
CA ALA A 134 14.34 0.91 2.28
C ALA A 134 13.03 0.13 2.47
N ARG A 135 12.55 -0.58 1.44
CA ARG A 135 11.37 -1.43 1.54
C ARG A 135 11.57 -2.63 2.45
N LEU A 136 12.71 -3.32 2.34
CA LEU A 136 13.01 -4.46 3.21
C LEU A 136 13.08 -4.01 4.68
N LYS A 137 13.72 -2.86 4.95
CA LYS A 137 13.74 -2.27 6.30
C LYS A 137 12.33 -1.96 6.82
N ALA A 138 11.44 -1.43 5.96
CA ALA A 138 10.06 -1.17 6.33
C ALA A 138 9.28 -2.47 6.58
N GLU A 139 9.44 -3.51 5.73
CA GLU A 139 8.84 -4.84 5.97
C GLU A 139 9.21 -5.39 7.34
N ASN A 140 10.50 -5.37 7.68
CA ASN A 140 10.98 -5.85 8.98
C ASN A 140 10.37 -5.07 10.15
N SER A 141 10.19 -3.76 10.01
CA SER A 141 9.54 -2.93 11.04
C SER A 141 8.06 -3.28 11.18
N TRP A 142 7.32 -3.50 10.09
CA TRP A 142 5.93 -3.94 10.12
C TRP A 142 5.76 -5.35 10.70
N LEU A 143 6.65 -6.29 10.34
CA LEU A 143 6.66 -7.65 10.89
C LEU A 143 7.00 -7.65 12.38
N SER A 144 7.88 -6.76 12.85
CA SER A 144 8.16 -6.59 14.26
C SER A 144 6.91 -6.21 15.06
N LEU A 145 6.07 -5.31 14.55
CA LEU A 145 4.78 -4.99 15.18
C LEU A 145 3.86 -6.21 15.24
N LYS A 146 3.81 -7.02 14.19
CA LYS A 146 3.04 -8.28 14.17
C LYS A 146 3.54 -9.25 15.26
N MET A 147 4.85 -9.47 15.34
CA MET A 147 5.43 -10.47 16.23
C MET A 147 5.36 -10.07 17.71
N HIS A 148 5.65 -8.80 18.03
CA HIS A 148 5.77 -8.35 19.42
C HIS A 148 4.46 -7.80 20.00
N LYS A 149 3.53 -7.38 19.16
CA LYS A 149 2.29 -6.71 19.58
C LYS A 149 1.02 -7.40 19.07
N ASN A 150 1.16 -8.53 18.41
CA ASN A 150 0.05 -9.31 17.82
C ASN A 150 -0.90 -8.47 16.93
N ILE A 151 -0.33 -7.45 16.24
CA ILE A 151 -1.10 -6.62 15.31
C ILE A 151 -1.29 -7.41 14.00
N PRO A 152 -2.48 -7.45 13.42
CA PRO A 152 -2.77 -8.23 12.20
C PRO A 152 -2.17 -7.59 10.94
N VAL A 153 -0.84 -7.66 10.80
CA VAL A 153 -0.10 -7.11 9.66
C VAL A 153 0.14 -8.20 8.62
N GLN A 154 -0.10 -7.84 7.36
CA GLN A 154 0.33 -8.59 6.18
C GLN A 154 1.12 -7.69 5.23
N ILE A 155 2.03 -8.30 4.47
CA ILE A 155 2.87 -7.61 3.49
C ILE A 155 2.58 -8.15 2.11
N PHE A 156 2.31 -7.25 1.15
CA PHE A 156 2.15 -7.60 -0.26
C PHE A 156 3.36 -7.10 -1.05
N ARG A 157 4.21 -7.99 -1.51
CA ARG A 157 5.34 -7.71 -2.41
C ARG A 157 4.84 -7.63 -3.83
N LEU A 158 4.42 -6.43 -4.25
CA LEU A 158 3.84 -6.20 -5.56
C LEU A 158 4.93 -6.14 -6.65
N SER A 159 4.69 -6.81 -7.76
CA SER A 159 5.45 -6.62 -8.99
C SER A 159 5.10 -5.28 -9.65
N GLY A 160 5.61 -5.01 -10.84
CA GLY A 160 5.31 -3.76 -11.56
C GLY A 160 3.82 -3.62 -11.84
N VAL A 161 3.15 -2.71 -11.14
CA VAL A 161 1.70 -2.49 -11.27
C VAL A 161 1.38 -1.77 -12.57
N TYR A 162 0.40 -2.28 -13.30
CA TYR A 162 -0.15 -1.62 -14.49
C TYR A 162 -1.68 -1.55 -14.45
N SER A 163 -2.23 -0.64 -15.25
CA SER A 163 -3.68 -0.43 -15.40
C SER A 163 -3.99 0.07 -16.81
N ASN A 164 -5.27 0.17 -17.16
CA ASN A 164 -5.70 0.78 -18.42
C ASN A 164 -5.19 2.22 -18.57
N GLU A 165 -5.07 2.97 -17.46
CA GLU A 165 -4.64 4.37 -17.45
C GLU A 165 -3.11 4.53 -17.30
N SER A 166 -2.39 3.49 -16.86
CA SER A 166 -0.97 3.54 -16.57
C SER A 166 -0.29 2.25 -17.04
N ASN A 167 0.15 2.24 -18.29
CA ASN A 167 0.80 1.08 -18.93
C ASN A 167 1.84 1.53 -19.96
N ILE A 168 2.56 0.58 -20.51
CA ILE A 168 3.65 0.85 -21.47
C ILE A 168 3.13 1.50 -22.76
N LEU A 169 1.94 1.10 -23.25
CA LEU A 169 1.37 1.65 -24.47
C LEU A 169 1.02 3.13 -24.34
N MET A 170 0.49 3.53 -23.18
CA MET A 170 0.24 4.96 -22.88
C MET A 170 1.54 5.75 -22.84
N ARG A 171 2.59 5.20 -22.22
CA ARG A 171 3.91 5.83 -22.19
C ARG A 171 4.54 5.95 -23.58
N LEU A 172 4.38 4.94 -24.43
CA LEU A 172 4.79 4.98 -25.84
C LEU A 172 4.09 6.10 -26.58
N LYS A 173 2.76 6.21 -26.46
CA LYS A 173 1.97 7.30 -27.08
C LYS A 173 2.42 8.69 -26.62
N LEU A 174 2.88 8.82 -25.38
CA LEU A 174 3.36 10.07 -24.79
C LEU A 174 4.85 10.34 -25.06
N GLY A 175 5.56 9.44 -25.75
CA GLY A 175 7.01 9.58 -26.01
C GLY A 175 7.87 9.53 -24.73
N THR A 176 7.37 8.94 -23.63
CA THR A 176 8.05 8.90 -22.33
C THR A 176 8.66 7.54 -22.00
N VAL A 177 8.81 6.68 -23.00
CA VAL A 177 9.44 5.36 -22.84
C VAL A 177 10.95 5.51 -23.01
N GLU A 178 11.69 4.99 -22.04
CA GLU A 178 13.13 4.79 -22.17
C GLU A 178 13.43 3.38 -22.67
N LEU A 179 14.30 3.27 -23.66
CA LEU A 179 14.78 1.98 -24.15
C LEU A 179 15.78 1.41 -23.14
N ILE A 180 15.43 0.31 -22.49
CA ILE A 180 16.32 -0.40 -21.60
C ILE A 180 16.96 -1.54 -22.38
N GLN A 181 18.24 -1.40 -22.73
CA GLN A 181 19.05 -2.46 -23.33
C GLN A 181 19.75 -3.24 -22.22
N LYS A 182 19.15 -4.31 -21.78
CA LYS A 182 19.71 -5.23 -20.78
C LYS A 182 19.35 -6.65 -21.19
N SER A 183 20.36 -7.43 -21.58
CA SER A 183 20.19 -8.86 -21.88
C SER A 183 19.67 -9.60 -20.64
N ASP A 184 18.88 -10.62 -20.86
CA ASP A 184 18.35 -11.52 -19.82
C ASP A 184 17.61 -10.79 -18.68
N HIS A 185 16.91 -9.70 -19.02
CA HIS A 185 16.13 -8.94 -18.06
C HIS A 185 14.66 -9.35 -18.06
N TYR A 186 14.23 -9.97 -16.96
CA TYR A 186 12.85 -10.44 -16.78
C TYR A 186 12.01 -9.40 -16.05
N PHE A 187 10.76 -9.23 -16.49
CA PHE A 187 9.79 -8.30 -15.91
C PHE A 187 8.59 -9.06 -15.34
N SER A 188 8.34 -8.88 -14.06
CA SER A 188 7.07 -9.27 -13.45
C SER A 188 6.10 -8.10 -13.46
N ARG A 189 4.83 -8.38 -13.79
CA ARG A 189 3.75 -7.39 -13.84
C ARG A 189 2.48 -7.95 -13.19
N ILE A 190 1.71 -7.07 -12.58
CA ILE A 190 0.41 -7.39 -12.03
C ILE A 190 -0.60 -6.29 -12.36
N HIS A 191 -1.80 -6.68 -12.78
CA HIS A 191 -2.86 -5.71 -13.05
C HIS A 191 -3.43 -5.16 -11.73
N VAL A 192 -3.79 -3.87 -11.73
CA VAL A 192 -4.28 -3.20 -10.51
C VAL A 192 -5.58 -3.80 -9.97
N GLU A 193 -6.43 -4.34 -10.84
CA GLU A 193 -7.67 -5.01 -10.44
C GLU A 193 -7.41 -6.35 -9.75
N ASP A 194 -6.39 -7.09 -10.16
CA ASP A 194 -5.99 -8.34 -9.49
C ASP A 194 -5.51 -8.03 -8.06
N ILE A 195 -4.72 -6.96 -7.89
CA ILE A 195 -4.33 -6.50 -6.55
C ILE A 195 -5.57 -6.16 -5.72
N ALA A 196 -6.52 -5.43 -6.29
CA ALA A 196 -7.76 -5.06 -5.58
C ALA A 196 -8.58 -6.29 -5.18
N ASN A 197 -8.68 -7.30 -6.04
CA ASN A 197 -9.36 -8.57 -5.76
C ASN A 197 -8.66 -9.35 -4.64
N ILE A 198 -7.33 -9.43 -4.66
CA ILE A 198 -6.55 -10.12 -3.62
C ILE A 198 -6.70 -9.39 -2.28
N LEU A 199 -6.57 -8.05 -2.27
CA LEU A 199 -6.79 -7.23 -1.08
C LEU A 199 -8.19 -7.44 -0.50
N PHE A 200 -9.22 -7.46 -1.35
CA PHE A 200 -10.59 -7.72 -0.91
C PHE A 200 -10.74 -9.11 -0.28
N LYS A 201 -10.21 -10.15 -0.93
CA LYS A 201 -10.24 -11.52 -0.39
C LYS A 201 -9.51 -11.64 0.93
N SER A 202 -8.41 -10.89 1.13
CA SER A 202 -7.64 -10.94 2.37
C SER A 202 -8.37 -10.33 3.56
N LEU A 203 -9.37 -9.44 3.37
CA LEU A 203 -10.18 -8.88 4.46
C LEU A 203 -10.94 -9.94 5.29
N SER A 204 -11.20 -11.10 4.73
CA SER A 204 -11.96 -12.18 5.37
C SER A 204 -11.09 -13.30 5.91
N LYS A 205 -9.77 -13.23 5.76
CA LYS A 205 -8.84 -14.31 6.10
C LYS A 205 -7.94 -14.01 7.30
N PHE A 206 -8.21 -12.93 8.04
CA PHE A 206 -7.56 -12.58 9.30
C PHE A 206 -8.51 -12.70 10.45
#